data_62952fe3226f6efc3dcf051339779361
#
_entry.id   62952fe3226f6efc3dcf051339779361
#
_cell.length_a   1.000
_cell.length_b   1.000
_cell.length_c   1.000
_cell.angle_alpha   90.00
_cell.angle_beta   90.00
_cell.angle_gamma   90.00
#
_symmetry.space_group_name_H-M   'P 1'
#
loop_
_entity.id
_entity.type
_entity.pdbx_description
1 polymer ?
#
loop_
_entity_poly.entity_id
_entity_poly.type
_entity_poly.pdbx_seq_one_letter_code
_entity_poly.pdbx_strand_id
1 'polypeptide(L)'
;MSDSSQESPLLAFQTVQTWLAGLEEHWGGDPANDDPERLPTLEEFCNYAESDPDDIIQECKRVNKAGDPRISVKGRRKYSALIDEFQAKSEGSRMQKAKRGNVVRSFLIHNAILLAPGAVTGSEN
;
A
#
# COMPACT_ATOMS: atom_id res chain seq x y z
N MET A 1 21.59 20.06 4.75
CA MET A 1 20.82 20.04 5.48
C MET A 1 19.43 19.89 5.13
N SER A 2 18.99 20.62 4.65
CA SER A 2 17.60 20.64 4.41
C SER A 2 17.10 19.47 3.62
N ASP A 3 17.97 18.80 2.91
CA ASP A 3 17.47 17.71 2.09
C ASP A 3 16.87 16.60 2.89
N SER A 4 17.46 16.27 4.03
CA SER A 4 16.93 15.18 4.81
C SER A 4 15.56 15.50 5.35
N SER A 5 15.26 16.77 5.56
CA SER A 5 13.96 17.16 6.07
C SER A 5 12.87 17.02 5.02
N GLN A 6 13.24 16.90 3.76
CA GLN A 6 12.28 16.75 2.69
C GLN A 6 12.01 15.30 2.33
N GLU A 7 12.77 14.39 2.88
CA GLU A 7 12.58 12.98 2.61
C GLU A 7 11.55 12.41 3.56
N SER A 8 10.68 11.58 3.01
CA SER A 8 9.69 10.92 3.83
C SER A 8 10.37 9.89 4.73
N PRO A 9 9.95 9.80 6.00
CA PRO A 9 10.47 8.72 6.85
C PRO A 9 10.12 7.34 6.32
N LEU A 10 9.15 7.25 5.42
CA LEU A 10 8.78 5.96 4.84
C LEU A 10 9.88 5.38 3.96
N LEU A 11 10.80 6.21 3.46
CA LEU A 11 11.84 5.72 2.58
C LEU A 11 12.79 4.75 3.27
N ALA A 12 12.79 4.71 4.58
CA ALA A 12 13.62 3.77 5.33
C ALA A 12 13.06 2.35 5.35
N PHE A 13 11.79 2.18 4.99
CA PHE A 13 11.16 0.86 5.06
C PHE A 13 11.42 0.08 3.78
N GLN A 14 11.80 -1.18 3.94
CA GLN A 14 12.10 -2.05 2.81
C GLN A 14 10.89 -2.20 1.88
N THR A 15 9.70 -2.34 2.45
CA THR A 15 8.49 -2.52 1.63
C THR A 15 8.19 -1.29 0.81
N VAL A 16 8.50 -0.10 1.32
CA VAL A 16 8.31 1.12 0.56
C VAL A 16 9.31 1.18 -0.59
N GLN A 17 10.56 0.80 -0.33
CA GLN A 17 11.57 0.75 -1.38
C GLN A 17 11.18 -0.22 -2.49
N THR A 18 10.63 -1.39 -2.11
CA THR A 18 10.15 -2.37 -3.07
C THR A 18 9.02 -1.79 -3.93
N TRP A 19 8.10 -1.08 -3.30
CA TRP A 19 6.99 -0.45 -4.00
C TRP A 19 7.49 0.56 -5.03
N LEU A 20 8.37 1.46 -4.59
CA LEU A 20 8.87 2.49 -5.49
C LEU A 20 9.68 1.91 -6.63
N ALA A 21 10.48 0.88 -6.36
CA ALA A 21 11.24 0.20 -7.40
C ALA A 21 10.30 -0.46 -8.42
N GLY A 22 9.21 -1.06 -7.94
CA GLY A 22 8.24 -1.67 -8.83
C GLY A 22 7.53 -0.65 -9.70
N LEU A 23 7.21 0.51 -9.14
CA LEU A 23 6.60 1.57 -9.93
C LEU A 23 7.55 2.08 -11.00
N GLU A 24 8.81 2.25 -10.65
CA GLU A 24 9.80 2.70 -11.62
C GLU A 24 9.97 1.69 -12.74
N GLU A 25 9.99 0.42 -12.40
CA GLU A 25 10.15 -0.63 -13.39
C GLU A 25 8.96 -0.66 -14.36
N HIS A 26 7.76 -0.45 -13.83
CA HIS A 26 6.53 -0.50 -14.63
C HIS A 26 6.30 0.76 -15.45
N TRP A 27 6.54 1.91 -14.84
CA TRP A 27 6.14 3.18 -15.44
C TRP A 27 7.31 4.10 -15.76
N GLY A 28 8.50 3.80 -15.25
CA GLY A 28 9.65 4.69 -15.40
C GLY A 28 9.53 5.90 -14.47
N GLY A 29 10.38 6.86 -14.69
CA GLY A 29 10.33 8.10 -13.94
C GLY A 29 10.95 8.00 -12.56
N ASP A 30 10.46 8.83 -11.67
CA ASP A 30 10.97 8.92 -10.29
C ASP A 30 9.79 8.83 -9.33
N PRO A 31 9.32 7.62 -9.03
CA PRO A 31 8.09 7.46 -8.24
C PRO A 31 8.11 8.14 -6.89
N ALA A 32 9.28 8.30 -6.27
CA ALA A 32 9.35 8.96 -4.98
C ALA A 32 8.97 10.44 -5.08
N ASN A 33 9.15 11.04 -6.24
CA ASN A 33 8.95 12.47 -6.41
C ASN A 33 7.93 12.85 -7.47
N ASP A 34 7.60 11.92 -8.38
CA ASP A 34 6.68 12.21 -9.46
C ASP A 34 5.30 12.66 -8.96
N ASP A 35 4.86 12.07 -7.88
CA ASP A 35 3.57 12.39 -7.30
C ASP A 35 3.82 12.81 -5.85
N PRO A 36 3.75 14.11 -5.57
CA PRO A 36 4.06 14.60 -4.22
C PRO A 36 3.11 14.10 -3.15
N GLU A 37 1.96 13.55 -3.53
CA GLU A 37 1.01 13.05 -2.55
C GLU A 37 1.17 11.57 -2.26
N ARG A 38 1.98 10.87 -3.05
CA ARG A 38 2.07 9.41 -2.92
C ARG A 38 2.56 8.96 -1.56
N LEU A 39 3.73 9.42 -1.15
CA LEU A 39 4.28 9.03 0.14
C LEU A 39 3.47 9.58 1.32
N PRO A 40 3.06 10.86 1.31
CA PRO A 40 2.22 11.34 2.40
C PRO A 40 0.91 10.58 2.54
N THR A 41 0.31 10.14 1.43
CA THR A 41 -0.92 9.37 1.51
C THR A 41 -0.69 8.04 2.19
N LEU A 42 0.40 7.35 1.85
CA LEU A 42 0.70 6.08 2.52
C LEU A 42 0.99 6.32 4.00
N GLU A 43 1.68 7.39 4.32
CA GLU A 43 1.97 7.71 5.71
C GLU A 43 0.68 7.93 6.49
N GLU A 44 -0.28 8.66 5.91
CA GLU A 44 -1.56 8.87 6.55
C GLU A 44 -2.30 7.56 6.78
N PHE A 45 -2.23 6.68 5.78
CA PHE A 45 -2.88 5.37 5.94
C PHE A 45 -2.21 4.57 7.06
N CYS A 46 -0.89 4.60 7.14
CA CYS A 46 -0.19 3.88 8.21
C CYS A 46 -0.60 4.40 9.57
N ASN A 47 -0.76 5.71 9.70
CA ASN A 47 -1.23 6.29 10.96
C ASN A 47 -2.66 5.88 11.25
N TYR A 48 -3.49 5.84 10.24
CA TYR A 48 -4.89 5.41 10.38
C TYR A 48 -4.97 3.96 10.84
N ALA A 49 -4.13 3.11 10.26
CA ALA A 49 -4.11 1.68 10.57
C ALA A 49 -3.30 1.37 11.81
N GLU A 50 -2.55 2.35 12.33
CA GLU A 50 -1.67 2.19 13.49
C GLU A 50 -0.62 1.10 13.24
N SER A 51 -0.10 1.05 12.03
CA SER A 51 0.92 0.06 11.65
C SER A 51 1.87 0.73 10.67
N ASP A 52 3.15 0.34 10.73
CA ASP A 52 4.08 0.86 9.74
C ASP A 52 4.02 0.02 8.47
N PRO A 53 4.65 0.49 7.37
CA PRO A 53 4.55 -0.23 6.10
C PRO A 53 5.01 -1.68 6.17
N ASP A 54 6.12 -1.95 6.83
CA ASP A 54 6.64 -3.31 6.92
C ASP A 54 5.70 -4.19 7.72
N ASP A 55 5.09 -3.67 8.78
CA ASP A 55 4.14 -4.42 9.59
C ASP A 55 2.90 -4.76 8.78
N ILE A 56 2.42 -3.82 7.95
CA ILE A 56 1.25 -4.07 7.12
C ILE A 56 1.50 -5.27 6.21
N ILE A 57 2.64 -5.27 5.55
CA ILE A 57 2.96 -6.37 4.63
C ILE A 57 3.15 -7.68 5.41
N GLN A 58 3.78 -7.60 6.57
CA GLN A 58 3.99 -8.78 7.40
C GLN A 58 2.68 -9.43 7.82
N GLU A 59 1.68 -8.62 8.17
CA GLU A 59 0.39 -9.15 8.55
C GLU A 59 -0.35 -9.81 7.39
N CYS A 60 -0.01 -9.44 6.16
CA CYS A 60 -0.64 -10.01 4.98
C CYS A 60 0.06 -11.27 4.50
N LYS A 61 1.11 -11.70 5.18
CA LYS A 61 1.87 -12.88 4.79
C LYS A 61 1.81 -13.94 5.86
N ARG A 62 1.99 -15.18 5.44
CA ARG A 62 2.10 -16.32 6.37
C ARG A 62 2.96 -17.36 5.70
N VAL A 63 3.43 -18.30 6.50
CA VAL A 63 4.24 -19.41 6.00
C VAL A 63 3.44 -20.68 6.29
N ASN A 64 3.27 -21.53 5.27
CA ASN A 64 2.53 -22.77 5.47
C ASN A 64 3.43 -23.80 6.15
N LYS A 65 2.90 -25.01 6.37
CA LYS A 65 3.64 -26.04 7.09
C LYS A 65 4.91 -26.46 6.36
N ALA A 66 4.92 -26.33 5.05
CA ALA A 66 6.08 -26.70 4.25
C ALA A 66 7.12 -25.58 4.19
N GLY A 67 6.84 -24.43 4.80
CA GLY A 67 7.78 -23.32 4.78
C GLY A 67 7.58 -22.38 3.61
N ASP A 68 6.56 -22.60 2.80
CA ASP A 68 6.30 -21.76 1.63
C ASP A 68 5.54 -20.51 2.01
N PRO A 69 5.91 -19.37 1.44
CA PRO A 69 5.18 -18.14 1.72
C PRO A 69 3.78 -18.16 1.10
N ARG A 70 2.84 -17.62 1.83
CA ARG A 70 1.45 -17.53 1.40
C ARG A 70 0.89 -16.19 1.81
N ILE A 71 -0.19 -15.78 1.16
CA ILE A 71 -0.90 -14.57 1.55
C ILE A 71 -1.89 -14.94 2.65
N SER A 72 -1.88 -14.15 3.73
CA SER A 72 -2.83 -14.35 4.81
C SER A 72 -4.18 -13.77 4.37
N VAL A 73 -5.20 -14.63 4.27
CA VAL A 73 -6.53 -14.17 3.91
C VAL A 73 -7.06 -13.19 4.94
N LYS A 74 -6.80 -13.48 6.22
CA LYS A 74 -7.26 -12.61 7.30
C LYS A 74 -6.62 -11.23 7.22
N GLY A 75 -5.30 -11.19 7.01
CA GLY A 75 -4.59 -9.91 6.90
C GLY A 75 -5.03 -9.14 5.68
N ARG A 76 -5.18 -9.81 4.56
CA ARG A 76 -5.61 -9.17 3.33
C ARG A 76 -7.00 -8.56 3.49
N ARG A 77 -7.92 -9.28 4.11
CA ARG A 77 -9.28 -8.77 4.33
C ARG A 77 -9.26 -7.57 5.26
N LYS A 78 -8.45 -7.65 6.32
CA LYS A 78 -8.33 -6.55 7.26
C LYS A 78 -7.91 -5.26 6.54
N TYR A 79 -6.85 -5.35 5.74
CA TYR A 79 -6.33 -4.15 5.11
C TYR A 79 -7.19 -3.69 3.94
N SER A 80 -7.84 -4.61 3.25
CA SER A 80 -8.79 -4.21 2.21
C SER A 80 -9.93 -3.38 2.82
N ALA A 81 -10.44 -3.81 3.97
CA ALA A 81 -11.51 -3.07 4.65
C ALA A 81 -11.00 -1.72 5.15
N LEU A 82 -9.78 -1.69 5.70
CA LEU A 82 -9.22 -0.44 6.19
C LEU A 82 -8.98 0.56 5.06
N ILE A 83 -8.56 0.07 3.90
CA ILE A 83 -8.35 0.94 2.75
C ILE A 83 -9.68 1.53 2.31
N ASP A 84 -10.74 0.72 2.26
CA ASP A 84 -12.06 1.21 1.88
C ASP A 84 -12.53 2.28 2.85
N GLU A 85 -12.33 2.07 4.16
CA GLU A 85 -12.71 3.06 5.15
C GLU A 85 -11.89 4.34 5.03
N PHE A 86 -10.58 4.18 4.86
CA PHE A 86 -9.67 5.31 4.72
C PHE A 86 -10.07 6.15 3.52
N GLN A 87 -10.34 5.47 2.41
CA GLN A 87 -10.77 6.15 1.20
C GLN A 87 -12.09 6.89 1.42
N ALA A 88 -13.06 6.24 2.04
CA ALA A 88 -14.37 6.84 2.25
C ALA A 88 -14.30 8.04 3.18
N LYS A 89 -13.39 8.02 4.14
CA LYS A 89 -13.26 9.10 5.11
C LYS A 89 -12.37 10.24 4.62
N SER A 90 -11.67 10.04 3.50
CA SER A 90 -10.84 11.08 2.93
C SER A 90 -11.68 12.25 2.47
N GLU A 91 -11.07 13.40 2.41
CA GLU A 91 -11.75 14.58 1.90
C GLU A 91 -11.53 14.72 0.41
N GLY A 92 -12.42 15.47 -0.22
CA GLY A 92 -12.27 15.77 -1.63
C GLY A 92 -13.32 15.08 -2.47
N SER A 93 -13.13 15.15 -3.78
CA SER A 93 -14.06 14.55 -4.72
C SER A 93 -13.96 13.04 -4.68
N ARG A 94 -14.93 12.38 -5.32
CA ARG A 94 -14.88 10.92 -5.43
C ARG A 94 -13.57 10.46 -6.08
N MET A 95 -13.13 11.19 -7.10
CA MET A 95 -11.89 10.83 -7.79
C MET A 95 -10.68 10.98 -6.89
N GLN A 96 -10.63 12.04 -6.09
CA GLN A 96 -9.53 12.24 -5.17
C GLN A 96 -9.51 11.16 -4.10
N LYS A 97 -10.67 10.78 -3.58
CA LYS A 97 -10.76 9.71 -2.60
C LYS A 97 -10.28 8.39 -3.20
N ALA A 98 -10.71 8.09 -4.42
CA ALA A 98 -10.29 6.86 -5.08
C ALA A 98 -8.79 6.84 -5.30
N LYS A 99 -8.20 7.97 -5.65
CA LYS A 99 -6.76 8.05 -5.84
C LYS A 99 -6.03 7.70 -4.55
N ARG A 100 -6.51 8.20 -3.42
CA ARG A 100 -5.86 7.93 -2.15
C ARG A 100 -5.92 6.45 -1.80
N GLY A 101 -7.06 5.82 -2.00
CA GLY A 101 -7.17 4.38 -1.78
C GLY A 101 -6.26 3.59 -2.71
N ASN A 102 -6.19 4.03 -3.97
CA ASN A 102 -5.38 3.33 -4.96
C ASN A 102 -3.88 3.41 -4.67
N VAL A 103 -3.43 4.49 -4.03
CA VAL A 103 -2.04 4.60 -3.62
C VAL A 103 -1.70 3.44 -2.66
N VAL A 104 -2.56 3.21 -1.68
CA VAL A 104 -2.31 2.14 -0.71
C VAL A 104 -2.41 0.77 -1.36
N ARG A 105 -3.40 0.58 -2.23
CA ARG A 105 -3.56 -0.70 -2.94
C ARG A 105 -2.33 -1.00 -3.80
N SER A 106 -1.79 0.02 -4.46
CA SER A 106 -0.58 -0.12 -5.26
C SER A 106 0.59 -0.57 -4.40
N PHE A 107 0.73 0.01 -3.21
CA PHE A 107 1.77 -0.39 -2.28
C PHE A 107 1.67 -1.89 -1.96
N LEU A 108 0.47 -2.38 -1.68
CA LEU A 108 0.28 -3.79 -1.37
C LEU A 108 0.59 -4.67 -2.58
N ILE A 109 0.09 -4.29 -3.74
CA ILE A 109 0.28 -5.08 -4.96
C ILE A 109 1.76 -5.22 -5.29
N HIS A 110 2.52 -4.14 -5.20
CA HIS A 110 3.95 -4.19 -5.53
C HIS A 110 4.75 -4.92 -4.46
N ASN A 111 4.12 -5.24 -3.35
CA ASN A 111 4.73 -6.09 -2.33
C ASN A 111 4.15 -7.51 -2.38
N ALA A 112 3.56 -7.85 -3.51
CA ALA A 112 3.04 -9.19 -3.81
C ALA A 112 1.80 -9.57 -3.00
N ILE A 113 1.10 -8.59 -2.46
CA ILE A 113 -0.16 -8.84 -1.78
C ILE A 113 -1.28 -8.50 -2.75
N LEU A 114 -1.80 -9.52 -3.43
CA LEU A 114 -2.87 -9.32 -4.40
C LEU A 114 -4.18 -9.17 -3.64
N LEU A 115 -4.79 -8.03 -3.80
CA LEU A 115 -6.08 -7.79 -3.19
C LEU A 115 -7.14 -8.44 -4.08
N ALA A 116 -8.08 -9.08 -3.43
CA ALA A 116 -9.15 -9.69 -4.19
C ALA A 116 -9.86 -8.60 -4.95
N PRO A 117 -9.99 -8.82 -6.22
CA PRO A 117 -10.73 -7.84 -6.95
C PRO A 117 -12.17 -7.98 -6.50
N GLY A 118 -12.19 -7.63 -5.95
CA GLY A 118 -13.24 -7.94 -5.48
C GLY A 118 -13.63 -9.09 -5.85
N ALA A 119 -12.77 -9.06 -5.72
CA ALA A 119 -12.84 -9.46 -5.95
C ALA A 119 -13.42 -9.43 -6.72
N VAL A 120 -13.43 -9.15 -7.00
CA VAL A 120 -13.94 -9.05 -7.58
C VAL A 120 -14.43 -9.88 -8.05
N THR A 121 -14.26 -10.07 -8.02
CA THR A 121 -14.79 -10.72 -8.32
C THR A 121 -15.24 -11.41 -8.23
N GLY A 122 -15.24 -11.27 -8.13
CA GLY A 122 -15.70 -11.89 -8.09
C GLY A 122 -16.13 -12.54 -8.51
N SER A 123 -16.08 -12.43 -8.61
CA SER A 123 -16.48 -13.00 -9.02
C SER A 123 -16.73 -13.70 -9.47
N GLU A 124 -16.47 -13.66 -9.59
CA GLU A 124 -16.74 -14.28 -9.92
C GLU A 124 -16.98 -15.02 -9.94
N ASN A 125 -16.85 -15.00 -9.94
CA ASN A 125 -17.30 -15.69 -9.95
C ASN A 125 -17.67 -16.15 -9.75
#